data_3b1328e4c63157f0a7422442b06bfc96
#
_entry.id   3b1328e4c63157f0a7422442b06bfc96
#
_cell.length_a   1.000
_cell.length_b   1.000
_cell.length_c   1.000
_cell.angle_alpha   90.00
_cell.angle_beta   90.00
_cell.angle_gamma   90.00
#
_symmetry.space_group_name_H-M   'P 1'
#
loop_
_entity.id
_entity.type
_entity.pdbx_description
1 polymer ?
#
loop_
_entity_poly.entity_id
_entity_poly.type
_entity_poly.pdbx_seq_one_letter_code
_entity_poly.pdbx_strand_id
1 'polypeptide(L)'
;MENVIEIKNASFSYKSNVSGELLKAIDDVSLAIKKGEFVCILGSNGSGKSTLAKLINAQIFPEEGDVIVEDMNTKNEDKIWDIRAKCGMVFQNPDNQIVTTIVEEDVAFGPENLGLPSDEIRRRVDKSLEIVNMTAFKTHSPTLLSGGQKQRVAIAGILAILPDIIIFDEPTAMLDPGGRKDVLDTIIKLNRDENKTILLITHFMEEAIHADRIFVFDDGKIAEIGTPHEIFKNPELIRKYGLDAPFAPEMEWLLGDKKIGCDSLELKAYTDCMIKKLGEIGLKKSEVKPVHDKDEIIAVDDSDMIVVKNLSHIYSPGTPFEHVALKDINLSIKRGDFVGVIGHTGSGKSTFIQHLNALMFPTEGEIFIDGKKITKDMDLISLRQKVGMVFQYPEHQLFEETCYKDIAFGPKNLGLTDDETDKRIRESVEAVGLDFEWIKDRSPFDLSGGQKRRVAIAGVLAMKPEVLILDEPTAGLDPMGRDEIIDEIKTIAEKQNLTVIYVTHSMDDIAAIADKILVLDHGHLKYYSEPLKVFENEDELVKIGLDLPNAVSFRNQIANSGYQMPQVLTAEEAADYLKGVL
;
A
#
# COMPACT_ATOMS: atom_id res chain seq x y z
N MET A 1 -1.87 -35.64 6.95
CA MET A 1 -2.68 -34.47 7.39
C MET A 1 -3.89 -34.42 6.48
N GLU A 2 -5.04 -34.10 7.02
CA GLU A 2 -6.31 -34.02 6.29
C GLU A 2 -6.38 -32.72 5.49
N ASN A 3 -6.86 -32.79 4.25
CA ASN A 3 -7.13 -31.59 3.45
C ASN A 3 -8.43 -30.95 3.95
N VAL A 4 -8.40 -29.65 4.25
CA VAL A 4 -9.57 -28.88 4.68
C VAL A 4 -10.13 -28.02 3.54
N ILE A 5 -9.35 -27.76 2.48
CA ILE A 5 -9.80 -27.17 1.24
C ILE A 5 -9.31 -28.04 0.09
N GLU A 6 -10.19 -28.42 -0.82
CA GLU A 6 -9.85 -29.09 -2.09
C GLU A 6 -10.56 -28.42 -3.24
N ILE A 7 -9.80 -28.00 -4.23
CA ILE A 7 -10.30 -27.43 -5.48
C ILE A 7 -9.90 -28.39 -6.60
N LYS A 8 -10.89 -28.78 -7.44
CA LYS A 8 -10.69 -29.75 -8.52
C LYS A 8 -11.19 -29.17 -9.84
N ASN A 9 -10.26 -28.79 -10.70
CA ASN A 9 -10.50 -28.29 -12.06
C ASN A 9 -11.55 -27.15 -12.08
N ALA A 10 -11.47 -26.23 -11.09
CA ALA A 10 -12.44 -25.15 -10.98
C ALA A 10 -12.19 -24.08 -12.03
N SER A 11 -13.27 -23.63 -12.68
CA SER A 11 -13.28 -22.51 -13.61
C SER A 11 -14.42 -21.56 -13.29
N PHE A 12 -14.17 -20.25 -13.48
CA PHE A 12 -15.17 -19.20 -13.26
C PHE A 12 -14.89 -17.98 -14.13
N SER A 13 -15.98 -17.39 -14.69
CA SER A 13 -15.91 -16.20 -15.54
C SER A 13 -16.86 -15.12 -15.02
N TYR A 14 -16.43 -13.86 -15.09
CA TYR A 14 -17.32 -12.71 -14.92
C TYR A 14 -17.89 -12.28 -16.27
N LYS A 15 -19.16 -11.90 -16.28
CA LYS A 15 -19.79 -11.30 -17.46
C LYS A 15 -19.58 -9.79 -17.42
N SER A 16 -18.93 -9.22 -18.43
CA SER A 16 -18.82 -7.77 -18.57
C SER A 16 -20.20 -7.13 -18.71
N ASN A 17 -20.47 -6.12 -17.90
CA ASN A 17 -21.76 -5.41 -17.92
C ASN A 17 -21.96 -4.55 -19.19
N VAL A 18 -20.87 -4.24 -19.91
CA VAL A 18 -20.89 -3.34 -21.07
C VAL A 18 -20.75 -4.09 -22.37
N SER A 19 -19.74 -4.94 -22.53
CA SER A 19 -19.52 -5.72 -23.76
C SER A 19 -20.32 -7.01 -23.79
N GLY A 20 -20.78 -7.53 -22.65
CA GLY A 20 -21.40 -8.84 -22.51
C GLY A 20 -20.42 -10.01 -22.68
N GLU A 21 -19.13 -9.73 -22.85
CA GLU A 21 -18.09 -10.75 -22.98
C GLU A 21 -17.82 -11.45 -21.63
N LEU A 22 -17.48 -12.72 -21.70
CA LEU A 22 -17.05 -13.51 -20.54
C LEU A 22 -15.57 -13.30 -20.30
N LEU A 23 -15.22 -12.77 -19.14
CA LEU A 23 -13.84 -12.58 -18.67
C LEU A 23 -13.51 -13.73 -17.72
N LYS A 24 -12.69 -14.66 -18.17
CA LYS A 24 -12.28 -15.83 -17.38
C LYS A 24 -11.38 -15.39 -16.24
N ALA A 25 -11.83 -15.54 -15.00
CA ALA A 25 -11.10 -15.13 -13.82
C ALA A 25 -10.37 -16.30 -13.14
N ILE A 26 -10.89 -17.53 -13.29
CA ILE A 26 -10.26 -18.78 -12.83
C ILE A 26 -10.35 -19.79 -13.97
N ASP A 27 -9.24 -20.41 -14.32
CA ASP A 27 -9.11 -21.32 -15.45
C ASP A 27 -8.44 -22.65 -15.04
N ASP A 28 -9.28 -23.69 -14.85
CA ASP A 28 -8.85 -25.07 -14.56
C ASP A 28 -7.92 -25.18 -13.34
N VAL A 29 -8.24 -24.47 -12.24
CA VAL A 29 -7.44 -24.45 -11.03
C VAL A 29 -7.69 -25.70 -10.19
N SER A 30 -6.60 -26.36 -9.77
CA SER A 30 -6.62 -27.47 -8.82
C SER A 30 -5.59 -27.26 -7.73
N LEU A 31 -6.03 -27.28 -6.46
CA LEU A 31 -5.16 -27.19 -5.29
C LEU A 31 -5.78 -27.87 -4.06
N ALA A 32 -4.93 -28.17 -3.07
CA ALA A 32 -5.38 -28.65 -1.78
C ALA A 32 -4.60 -27.97 -0.65
N ILE A 33 -5.31 -27.62 0.43
CA ILE A 33 -4.74 -26.99 1.63
C ILE A 33 -5.01 -27.91 2.84
N LYS A 34 -3.97 -28.13 3.63
CA LYS A 34 -4.03 -29.02 4.80
C LYS A 34 -4.48 -28.25 6.04
N LYS A 35 -5.05 -28.96 7.00
CA LYS A 35 -5.42 -28.40 8.30
C LYS A 35 -4.20 -27.81 9.02
N GLY A 36 -4.35 -26.56 9.49
CA GLY A 36 -3.31 -25.82 10.19
C GLY A 36 -2.20 -25.26 9.30
N GLU A 37 -2.30 -25.43 7.96
CA GLU A 37 -1.32 -24.89 7.02
C GLU A 37 -1.49 -23.36 6.88
N PHE A 38 -0.38 -22.64 6.85
CA PHE A 38 -0.34 -21.23 6.45
C PHE A 38 0.03 -21.15 4.97
N VAL A 39 -0.94 -20.83 4.14
CA VAL A 39 -0.76 -20.70 2.70
C VAL A 39 -0.83 -19.24 2.29
N CYS A 40 0.11 -18.82 1.43
CA CYS A 40 0.07 -17.50 0.80
C CYS A 40 -0.28 -17.64 -0.69
N ILE A 41 -1.13 -16.74 -1.20
CA ILE A 41 -1.43 -16.59 -2.63
C ILE A 41 -0.86 -15.25 -3.09
N LEU A 42 0.08 -15.31 -4.03
CA LEU A 42 0.70 -14.18 -4.71
C LEU A 42 0.21 -14.09 -6.16
N GLY A 43 0.35 -12.94 -6.77
CA GLY A 43 0.05 -12.70 -8.19
C GLY A 43 -0.28 -11.24 -8.45
N SER A 44 -0.20 -10.81 -9.71
CA SER A 44 -0.56 -9.47 -10.14
C SER A 44 -2.05 -9.15 -9.93
N ASN A 45 -2.40 -7.87 -10.00
CA ASN A 45 -3.79 -7.44 -9.92
C ASN A 45 -4.60 -8.01 -11.11
N GLY A 46 -5.77 -8.57 -10.79
CA GLY A 46 -6.60 -9.23 -11.81
C GLY A 46 -6.24 -10.70 -12.09
N SER A 47 -5.21 -11.27 -11.48
CA SER A 47 -4.82 -12.67 -11.70
C SER A 47 -5.81 -13.73 -11.16
N GLY A 48 -6.88 -13.32 -10.45
CA GLY A 48 -7.92 -14.22 -9.97
C GLY A 48 -7.90 -14.54 -8.47
N LYS A 49 -6.96 -14.01 -7.69
CA LYS A 49 -6.77 -14.30 -6.24
C LYS A 49 -8.04 -14.11 -5.40
N SER A 50 -8.64 -12.93 -5.45
CA SER A 50 -9.87 -12.62 -4.70
C SER A 50 -11.06 -13.42 -5.21
N THR A 51 -11.09 -13.78 -6.50
CA THR A 51 -12.10 -14.68 -7.07
C THR A 51 -11.98 -16.07 -6.46
N LEU A 52 -10.75 -16.59 -6.33
CA LEU A 52 -10.51 -17.87 -5.67
C LEU A 52 -10.97 -17.84 -4.20
N ALA A 53 -10.66 -16.78 -3.46
CA ALA A 53 -11.11 -16.58 -2.08
C ALA A 53 -12.64 -16.64 -1.97
N LYS A 54 -13.36 -15.97 -2.88
CA LYS A 54 -14.82 -15.98 -2.93
C LYS A 54 -15.41 -17.34 -3.29
N LEU A 55 -14.74 -18.11 -4.15
CA LEU A 55 -15.14 -19.50 -4.46
C LEU A 55 -14.99 -20.39 -3.22
N ILE A 56 -13.90 -20.28 -2.46
CA ILE A 56 -13.66 -21.05 -1.24
C ILE A 56 -14.68 -20.69 -0.13
N ASN A 57 -14.99 -19.39 0.03
CA ASN A 57 -15.97 -18.92 1.02
C ASN A 57 -17.43 -19.07 0.55
N ALA A 58 -17.68 -19.73 -0.59
CA ALA A 58 -19.02 -19.92 -1.18
C ALA A 58 -19.79 -18.61 -1.38
N GLN A 59 -19.10 -17.48 -1.70
CA GLN A 59 -19.77 -16.25 -2.13
C GLN A 59 -20.16 -16.31 -3.60
N ILE A 60 -19.37 -17.01 -4.40
CA ILE A 60 -19.64 -17.37 -5.79
C ILE A 60 -19.37 -18.86 -5.97
N PHE A 61 -19.88 -19.43 -7.06
CA PHE A 61 -19.80 -20.87 -7.33
C PHE A 61 -19.03 -21.13 -8.62
N PRO A 62 -18.21 -22.20 -8.69
CA PRO A 62 -17.49 -22.53 -9.91
C PRO A 62 -18.47 -22.97 -11.01
N GLU A 63 -18.23 -22.49 -12.24
CA GLU A 63 -18.98 -22.92 -13.43
C GLU A 63 -18.65 -24.37 -13.78
N GLU A 64 -17.34 -24.71 -13.72
CA GLU A 64 -16.82 -26.06 -13.91
C GLU A 64 -15.98 -26.48 -12.70
N GLY A 65 -15.82 -27.80 -12.51
CA GLY A 65 -15.07 -28.36 -11.39
C GLY A 65 -15.79 -28.24 -10.05
N ASP A 66 -15.08 -28.48 -8.96
CA ASP A 66 -15.63 -28.49 -7.59
C ASP A 66 -14.71 -27.77 -6.62
N VAL A 67 -15.31 -27.08 -5.65
CA VAL A 67 -14.63 -26.50 -4.48
C VAL A 67 -15.23 -27.14 -3.24
N ILE A 68 -14.40 -27.81 -2.45
CA ILE A 68 -14.79 -28.57 -1.26
C ILE A 68 -14.08 -27.94 -0.05
N VAL A 69 -14.85 -27.59 0.97
CA VAL A 69 -14.37 -27.03 2.24
C VAL A 69 -14.87 -27.90 3.39
N GLU A 70 -13.97 -28.52 4.15
CA GLU A 70 -14.31 -29.46 5.23
C GLU A 70 -15.37 -30.49 4.79
N ASP A 71 -15.10 -31.20 3.68
CA ASP A 71 -15.99 -32.20 3.06
C ASP A 71 -17.33 -31.67 2.51
N MET A 72 -17.54 -30.35 2.54
CA MET A 72 -18.75 -29.71 2.01
C MET A 72 -18.46 -29.07 0.64
N ASN A 73 -19.22 -29.45 -0.39
CA ASN A 73 -19.11 -28.82 -1.71
C ASN A 73 -19.83 -27.47 -1.71
N THR A 74 -19.13 -26.41 -2.17
CA THR A 74 -19.67 -25.03 -2.20
C THR A 74 -20.91 -24.89 -3.11
N LYS A 75 -21.12 -25.77 -4.09
CA LYS A 75 -22.32 -25.80 -4.93
C LYS A 75 -23.59 -26.28 -4.20
N ASN A 76 -23.46 -26.84 -2.99
CA ASN A 76 -24.60 -27.27 -2.19
C ASN A 76 -25.16 -26.10 -1.38
N GLU A 77 -26.27 -25.52 -1.85
CA GLU A 77 -26.90 -24.34 -1.23
C GLU A 77 -27.26 -24.57 0.25
N ASP A 78 -27.66 -25.79 0.65
CA ASP A 78 -27.99 -26.13 2.03
C ASP A 78 -26.76 -26.07 2.97
N LYS A 79 -25.54 -26.08 2.41
CA LYS A 79 -24.27 -26.08 3.17
C LYS A 79 -23.54 -24.73 3.19
N ILE A 80 -24.05 -23.73 2.49
CA ILE A 80 -23.37 -22.42 2.39
C ILE A 80 -23.12 -21.79 3.76
N TRP A 81 -24.12 -21.83 4.64
CA TRP A 81 -23.99 -21.27 6.00
C TRP A 81 -23.00 -22.05 6.86
N ASP A 82 -23.00 -23.39 6.76
CA ASP A 82 -22.04 -24.24 7.46
C ASP A 82 -20.61 -23.95 6.97
N ILE A 83 -20.40 -23.80 5.65
CA ILE A 83 -19.11 -23.44 5.04
C ILE A 83 -18.64 -22.07 5.54
N ARG A 84 -19.49 -21.04 5.49
CA ARG A 84 -19.13 -19.70 5.95
C ARG A 84 -18.86 -19.60 7.44
N ALA A 85 -19.49 -20.44 8.24
CA ALA A 85 -19.20 -20.54 9.67
C ALA A 85 -17.83 -21.19 9.94
N LYS A 86 -17.38 -22.12 9.07
CA LYS A 86 -16.10 -22.82 9.16
C LYS A 86 -14.94 -22.08 8.49
N CYS A 87 -15.24 -21.32 7.45
CA CYS A 87 -14.29 -20.60 6.63
C CYS A 87 -14.62 -19.09 6.66
N GLY A 88 -14.05 -18.36 7.62
CA GLY A 88 -14.21 -16.91 7.74
C GLY A 88 -13.38 -16.17 6.68
N MET A 89 -13.84 -14.98 6.27
CA MET A 89 -13.13 -14.13 5.32
C MET A 89 -13.01 -12.70 5.84
N VAL A 90 -11.79 -12.19 5.82
CA VAL A 90 -11.44 -10.79 6.15
C VAL A 90 -11.14 -10.07 4.84
N PHE A 91 -11.84 -8.96 4.59
CA PHE A 91 -11.72 -8.18 3.36
C PHE A 91 -10.61 -7.14 3.43
N GLN A 92 -10.18 -6.67 2.28
CA GLN A 92 -9.15 -5.64 2.11
C GLN A 92 -9.51 -4.34 2.85
N ASN A 93 -10.75 -3.86 2.72
CA ASN A 93 -11.20 -2.64 3.38
C ASN A 93 -12.08 -2.99 4.60
N PRO A 94 -11.64 -2.72 5.84
CA PRO A 94 -12.42 -3.00 7.04
C PRO A 94 -13.71 -2.18 7.13
N ASP A 95 -13.78 -1.00 6.52
CA ASP A 95 -15.01 -0.18 6.52
C ASP A 95 -16.16 -0.84 5.74
N ASN A 96 -15.87 -1.77 4.83
CA ASN A 96 -16.88 -2.58 4.14
C ASN A 96 -17.38 -3.76 5.00
N GLN A 97 -16.71 -4.06 6.09
CA GLN A 97 -17.01 -5.21 6.95
C GLN A 97 -17.62 -4.78 8.29
N ILE A 98 -17.21 -3.64 8.83
CA ILE A 98 -17.71 -3.08 10.09
C ILE A 98 -19.10 -2.48 9.84
N VAL A 99 -20.11 -2.93 10.61
CA VAL A 99 -21.52 -2.56 10.39
C VAL A 99 -22.16 -1.83 11.57
N THR A 100 -21.54 -1.88 12.77
CA THR A 100 -22.11 -1.24 13.96
C THR A 100 -21.33 0.00 14.40
N THR A 101 -21.87 0.74 15.36
CA THR A 101 -21.29 1.98 15.89
C THR A 101 -20.41 1.77 17.13
N ILE A 102 -20.38 0.55 17.68
CA ILE A 102 -19.60 0.18 18.86
C ILE A 102 -18.83 -1.11 18.57
N VAL A 103 -17.55 -1.14 18.91
CA VAL A 103 -16.64 -2.27 18.62
C VAL A 103 -17.17 -3.61 19.15
N GLU A 104 -17.60 -3.70 20.41
CA GLU A 104 -18.09 -4.97 20.97
C GLU A 104 -19.37 -5.47 20.31
N GLU A 105 -20.24 -4.57 19.85
CA GLU A 105 -21.45 -4.91 19.11
C GLU A 105 -21.12 -5.44 17.71
N ASP A 106 -20.10 -4.86 17.07
CA ASP A 106 -19.63 -5.33 15.77
C ASP A 106 -19.06 -6.75 15.84
N VAL A 107 -18.22 -7.00 16.84
CA VAL A 107 -17.66 -8.34 17.07
C VAL A 107 -18.74 -9.35 17.47
N ALA A 108 -19.81 -8.92 18.14
CA ALA A 108 -20.94 -9.77 18.52
C ALA A 108 -21.85 -10.15 17.34
N PHE A 109 -21.85 -9.36 16.26
CA PHE A 109 -22.77 -9.50 15.13
C PHE A 109 -22.76 -10.91 14.49
N GLY A 110 -21.58 -11.50 14.31
CA GLY A 110 -21.45 -12.87 13.78
C GLY A 110 -22.07 -13.94 14.70
N PRO A 111 -21.65 -14.01 15.98
CA PRO A 111 -22.24 -14.91 16.97
C PRO A 111 -23.76 -14.74 17.18
N GLU A 112 -24.28 -13.51 17.10
CA GLU A 112 -25.72 -13.24 17.17
C GLU A 112 -26.48 -13.85 16.00
N ASN A 113 -25.94 -13.71 14.78
CA ASN A 113 -26.52 -14.31 13.58
C ASN A 113 -26.49 -15.86 13.61
N LEU A 114 -25.59 -16.46 14.39
CA LEU A 114 -25.58 -17.90 14.67
C LEU A 114 -26.59 -18.31 15.72
N GLY A 115 -27.32 -17.37 16.34
CA GLY A 115 -28.32 -17.64 17.37
C GLY A 115 -27.75 -18.16 18.69
N LEU A 116 -26.51 -17.77 19.03
CA LEU A 116 -25.86 -18.22 20.26
C LEU A 116 -26.46 -17.55 21.52
N PRO A 117 -26.41 -18.21 22.70
CA PRO A 117 -26.80 -17.61 23.98
C PRO A 117 -25.92 -16.38 24.32
N SER A 118 -26.51 -15.37 25.00
CA SER A 118 -25.83 -14.11 25.31
C SER A 118 -24.55 -14.25 26.13
N ASP A 119 -24.47 -15.22 27.03
CA ASP A 119 -23.29 -15.53 27.84
C ASP A 119 -22.14 -16.07 26.96
N GLU A 120 -22.45 -16.93 25.99
CA GLU A 120 -21.50 -17.46 25.03
C GLU A 120 -21.03 -16.37 24.06
N ILE A 121 -21.94 -15.51 23.57
CA ILE A 121 -21.60 -14.37 22.74
C ILE A 121 -20.58 -13.47 23.47
N ARG A 122 -20.87 -13.07 24.70
CA ARG A 122 -19.96 -12.22 25.50
C ARG A 122 -18.59 -12.85 25.67
N ARG A 123 -18.55 -14.14 26.00
CA ARG A 123 -17.31 -14.90 26.18
C ARG A 123 -16.46 -14.89 24.87
N ARG A 124 -17.10 -15.09 23.70
CA ARG A 124 -16.43 -15.10 22.41
C ARG A 124 -15.94 -13.71 22.03
N VAL A 125 -16.74 -12.67 22.24
CA VAL A 125 -16.36 -11.27 21.99
C VAL A 125 -15.14 -10.90 22.81
N ASP A 126 -15.17 -11.13 24.12
CA ASP A 126 -14.07 -10.78 25.03
C ASP A 126 -12.78 -11.51 24.61
N LYS A 127 -12.85 -12.83 24.32
CA LYS A 127 -11.69 -13.61 23.88
C LYS A 127 -11.16 -13.12 22.52
N SER A 128 -12.03 -12.83 21.56
CA SER A 128 -11.62 -12.38 20.24
C SER A 128 -10.93 -11.02 20.30
N LEU A 129 -11.45 -10.08 21.08
CA LEU A 129 -10.83 -8.77 21.31
C LEU A 129 -9.48 -8.88 22.03
N GLU A 130 -9.33 -9.84 22.94
CA GLU A 130 -8.06 -10.13 23.61
C GLU A 130 -7.00 -10.64 22.62
N ILE A 131 -7.35 -11.60 21.76
CA ILE A 131 -6.43 -12.18 20.76
C ILE A 131 -5.84 -11.11 19.85
N VAL A 132 -6.66 -10.14 19.41
CA VAL A 132 -6.25 -9.07 18.50
C VAL A 132 -5.77 -7.79 19.22
N ASN A 133 -5.60 -7.82 20.55
CA ASN A 133 -5.17 -6.69 21.40
C ASN A 133 -6.08 -5.45 21.29
N MET A 134 -7.41 -5.65 21.19
CA MET A 134 -8.39 -4.56 21.05
C MET A 134 -9.33 -4.41 22.27
N THR A 135 -9.06 -5.08 23.38
CA THR A 135 -9.91 -5.03 24.60
C THR A 135 -10.12 -3.62 25.15
N ALA A 136 -9.08 -2.75 25.08
CA ALA A 136 -9.17 -1.37 25.55
C ALA A 136 -10.14 -0.50 24.70
N PHE A 137 -10.43 -0.92 23.48
CA PHE A 137 -11.28 -0.19 22.53
C PHE A 137 -12.71 -0.75 22.46
N LYS A 138 -13.06 -1.70 23.30
CA LYS A 138 -14.32 -2.45 23.30
C LYS A 138 -15.56 -1.56 23.18
N THR A 139 -15.60 -0.44 23.90
CA THR A 139 -16.73 0.51 23.94
C THR A 139 -16.57 1.71 23.02
N HIS A 140 -15.51 1.74 22.20
CA HIS A 140 -15.26 2.86 21.28
C HIS A 140 -16.09 2.72 20.00
N SER A 141 -16.29 3.86 19.34
CA SER A 141 -16.81 3.85 17.98
C SER A 141 -15.71 3.45 16.99
N PRO A 142 -15.98 2.52 16.05
CA PRO A 142 -15.04 2.17 14.99
C PRO A 142 -14.55 3.38 14.17
N THR A 143 -15.35 4.43 14.05
CA THR A 143 -14.98 5.66 13.33
C THR A 143 -13.81 6.43 13.95
N LEU A 144 -13.52 6.18 15.23
CA LEU A 144 -12.41 6.80 15.97
C LEU A 144 -11.12 5.96 15.94
N LEU A 145 -11.15 4.80 15.28
CA LEU A 145 -10.02 3.87 15.19
C LEU A 145 -9.15 4.14 13.97
N SER A 146 -7.84 3.87 14.10
CA SER A 146 -6.93 3.83 12.94
C SER A 146 -7.29 2.67 12.00
N GLY A 147 -6.80 2.70 10.75
CA GLY A 147 -7.01 1.63 9.78
C GLY A 147 -6.57 0.26 10.31
N GLY A 148 -5.39 0.16 10.91
CA GLY A 148 -4.91 -1.08 11.53
C GLY A 148 -5.75 -1.55 12.71
N GLN A 149 -6.27 -0.62 13.52
CA GLN A 149 -7.20 -0.95 14.61
C GLN A 149 -8.54 -1.46 14.07
N LYS A 150 -9.11 -0.80 13.05
CA LYS A 150 -10.33 -1.26 12.36
C LYS A 150 -10.14 -2.66 11.77
N GLN A 151 -9.01 -2.92 11.13
CA GLN A 151 -8.70 -4.23 10.56
C GLN A 151 -8.65 -5.30 11.66
N ARG A 152 -8.04 -5.03 12.80
CA ARG A 152 -8.04 -5.95 13.94
C ARG A 152 -9.45 -6.18 14.52
N VAL A 153 -10.32 -5.16 14.51
CA VAL A 153 -11.73 -5.35 14.89
C VAL A 153 -12.45 -6.25 13.90
N ALA A 154 -12.26 -6.06 12.59
CA ALA A 154 -12.82 -6.94 11.57
C ALA A 154 -12.34 -8.40 11.72
N ILE A 155 -11.05 -8.60 12.04
CA ILE A 155 -10.50 -9.94 12.38
C ILE A 155 -11.20 -10.50 13.64
N ALA A 156 -11.38 -9.70 14.70
CA ALA A 156 -12.07 -10.14 15.91
C ALA A 156 -13.52 -10.59 15.64
N GLY A 157 -14.24 -9.87 14.76
CA GLY A 157 -15.59 -10.25 14.33
C GLY A 157 -15.64 -11.63 13.66
N ILE A 158 -14.65 -11.94 12.81
CA ILE A 158 -14.51 -13.26 12.21
C ILE A 158 -14.13 -14.32 13.26
N LEU A 159 -13.20 -14.02 14.16
CA LEU A 159 -12.76 -14.94 15.21
C LEU A 159 -13.89 -15.31 16.17
N ALA A 160 -14.83 -14.41 16.44
CA ALA A 160 -15.95 -14.65 17.33
C ALA A 160 -16.90 -15.74 16.81
N ILE A 161 -16.91 -16.01 15.51
CA ILE A 161 -17.63 -17.13 14.89
C ILE A 161 -16.93 -18.47 15.19
N LEU A 162 -15.64 -18.47 15.56
CA LEU A 162 -14.74 -19.61 15.77
C LEU A 162 -14.48 -20.44 14.50
N PRO A 163 -14.12 -19.85 13.37
CA PRO A 163 -13.81 -20.59 12.17
C PRO A 163 -12.54 -21.43 12.33
N ASP A 164 -12.44 -22.54 11.59
CA ASP A 164 -11.22 -23.36 11.49
C ASP A 164 -10.27 -22.87 10.41
N ILE A 165 -10.83 -22.21 9.38
CA ILE A 165 -10.13 -21.64 8.22
C ILE A 165 -10.40 -20.14 8.19
N ILE A 166 -9.35 -19.33 7.95
CA ILE A 166 -9.49 -17.88 7.80
C ILE A 166 -8.79 -17.46 6.51
N ILE A 167 -9.56 -16.80 5.64
CA ILE A 167 -9.07 -16.19 4.42
C ILE A 167 -8.85 -14.71 4.69
N PHE A 168 -7.68 -14.19 4.37
CA PHE A 168 -7.33 -12.79 4.41
C PHE A 168 -7.10 -12.30 2.97
N ASP A 169 -7.97 -11.43 2.49
CA ASP A 169 -7.86 -10.85 1.14
C ASP A 169 -7.23 -9.46 1.23
N GLU A 170 -5.92 -9.39 1.05
CA GLU A 170 -5.09 -8.17 1.14
C GLU A 170 -5.33 -7.34 2.43
N PRO A 171 -5.25 -7.96 3.62
CA PRO A 171 -5.69 -7.34 4.88
C PRO A 171 -4.84 -6.14 5.31
N THR A 172 -3.69 -5.92 4.70
CA THR A 172 -2.68 -4.92 5.08
C THR A 172 -2.45 -3.84 4.02
N ALA A 173 -3.08 -3.96 2.84
CA ALA A 173 -2.84 -3.09 1.69
C ALA A 173 -3.12 -1.59 1.93
N MET A 174 -4.01 -1.27 2.89
CA MET A 174 -4.42 0.10 3.22
C MET A 174 -3.83 0.61 4.55
N LEU A 175 -2.81 -0.08 5.08
CA LEU A 175 -2.27 0.20 6.41
C LEU A 175 -0.90 0.86 6.33
N ASP A 176 -0.63 1.73 7.29
CA ASP A 176 0.72 2.20 7.55
C ASP A 176 1.63 1.06 8.04
N PRO A 177 2.96 1.21 8.02
CA PRO A 177 3.89 0.14 8.38
C PRO A 177 3.62 -0.46 9.76
N GLY A 178 3.34 0.37 10.76
CA GLY A 178 3.03 -0.10 12.13
C GLY A 178 1.74 -0.93 12.18
N GLY A 179 0.68 -0.45 11.52
CA GLY A 179 -0.60 -1.17 11.41
C GLY A 179 -0.45 -2.49 10.65
N ARG A 180 0.35 -2.50 9.58
CA ARG A 180 0.66 -3.71 8.80
C ARG A 180 1.32 -4.77 9.66
N LYS A 181 2.37 -4.39 10.39
CA LYS A 181 3.07 -5.28 11.31
C LYS A 181 2.14 -5.87 12.37
N ASP A 182 1.33 -5.05 13.02
CA ASP A 182 0.37 -5.50 14.05
C ASP A 182 -0.63 -6.52 13.52
N VAL A 183 -1.12 -6.33 12.29
CA VAL A 183 -2.05 -7.26 11.63
C VAL A 183 -1.34 -8.55 11.24
N LEU A 184 -0.13 -8.47 10.65
CA LEU A 184 0.66 -9.64 10.28
C LEU A 184 1.03 -10.50 11.51
N ASP A 185 1.49 -9.87 12.60
CA ASP A 185 1.78 -10.56 13.87
C ASP A 185 0.53 -11.28 14.40
N THR A 186 -0.65 -10.66 14.25
CA THR A 186 -1.94 -11.28 14.61
C THR A 186 -2.21 -12.51 13.74
N ILE A 187 -2.03 -12.44 12.42
CA ILE A 187 -2.23 -13.56 11.48
C ILE A 187 -1.29 -14.73 11.82
N ILE A 188 -0.01 -14.43 12.05
CA ILE A 188 0.99 -15.45 12.42
C ILE A 188 0.60 -16.13 13.73
N LYS A 189 0.19 -15.36 14.76
CA LYS A 189 -0.29 -15.88 16.03
C LYS A 189 -1.50 -16.82 15.88
N LEU A 190 -2.47 -16.45 15.03
CA LEU A 190 -3.64 -17.27 14.76
C LEU A 190 -3.27 -18.63 14.16
N ASN A 191 -2.28 -18.68 13.30
CA ASN A 191 -1.77 -19.94 12.75
C ASN A 191 -0.96 -20.72 13.80
N ARG A 192 0.09 -20.11 14.38
CA ARG A 192 1.08 -20.82 15.21
C ARG A 192 0.55 -21.19 16.59
N ASP A 193 -0.21 -20.30 17.24
CA ASP A 193 -0.68 -20.49 18.62
C ASP A 193 -2.10 -21.06 18.69
N GLU A 194 -3.00 -20.63 17.79
CA GLU A 194 -4.41 -21.06 17.77
C GLU A 194 -4.67 -22.18 16.74
N ASN A 195 -3.62 -22.64 16.01
CA ASN A 195 -3.66 -23.72 15.01
C ASN A 195 -4.74 -23.55 13.94
N LYS A 196 -5.00 -22.29 13.51
CA LYS A 196 -5.93 -21.99 12.43
C LYS A 196 -5.28 -22.25 11.07
N THR A 197 -6.07 -22.73 10.10
CA THR A 197 -5.66 -22.78 8.70
C THR A 197 -5.78 -21.38 8.13
N ILE A 198 -4.70 -20.85 7.57
CA ILE A 198 -4.63 -19.48 7.05
C ILE A 198 -4.45 -19.50 5.53
N LEU A 199 -5.27 -18.73 4.85
CA LEU A 199 -5.08 -18.39 3.44
C LEU A 199 -4.89 -16.88 3.35
N LEU A 200 -3.66 -16.44 3.12
CA LEU A 200 -3.30 -15.02 2.99
C LEU A 200 -3.11 -14.67 1.51
N ILE A 201 -3.93 -13.76 1.00
CA ILE A 201 -3.71 -13.13 -0.30
C ILE A 201 -3.00 -11.80 -0.02
N THR A 202 -1.86 -11.60 -0.65
CA THR A 202 -1.07 -10.38 -0.51
C THR A 202 -0.21 -10.13 -1.75
N HIS A 203 0.24 -8.91 -1.90
CA HIS A 203 1.29 -8.52 -2.85
C HIS A 203 2.56 -8.00 -2.13
N PHE A 204 2.62 -8.16 -0.80
CA PHE A 204 3.81 -7.86 0.01
C PHE A 204 4.61 -9.14 0.23
N MET A 205 5.82 -9.17 -0.31
CA MET A 205 6.68 -10.35 -0.26
C MET A 205 7.14 -10.65 1.17
N GLU A 206 7.31 -9.61 1.99
CA GLU A 206 7.68 -9.72 3.41
C GLU A 206 6.61 -10.43 4.25
N GLU A 207 5.35 -10.45 3.80
CA GLU A 207 4.29 -11.21 4.45
C GLU A 207 4.31 -12.68 4.03
N ALA A 208 4.61 -12.92 2.75
CA ALA A 208 4.61 -14.25 2.15
C ALA A 208 5.75 -15.16 2.69
N ILE A 209 6.85 -14.57 3.18
CA ILE A 209 7.97 -15.36 3.74
C ILE A 209 7.58 -16.18 4.97
N HIS A 210 6.50 -15.82 5.66
CA HIS A 210 6.01 -16.52 6.87
C HIS A 210 5.13 -17.73 6.56
N ALA A 211 4.72 -17.92 5.30
CA ALA A 211 3.87 -19.01 4.87
C ALA A 211 4.63 -20.36 4.84
N ASP A 212 3.90 -21.46 5.03
CA ASP A 212 4.45 -22.80 4.82
C ASP A 212 4.56 -23.11 3.32
N ARG A 213 3.63 -22.55 2.49
CA ARG A 213 3.59 -22.73 1.04
C ARG A 213 2.99 -21.52 0.34
N ILE A 214 3.51 -21.24 -0.85
CA ILE A 214 3.08 -20.15 -1.72
C ILE A 214 2.50 -20.74 -3.02
N PHE A 215 1.38 -20.17 -3.45
CA PHE A 215 0.83 -20.33 -4.80
C PHE A 215 0.96 -19.01 -5.54
N VAL A 216 1.63 -19.01 -6.68
CA VAL A 216 1.71 -17.85 -7.57
C VAL A 216 0.63 -17.96 -8.63
N PHE A 217 -0.25 -16.97 -8.69
CA PHE A 217 -1.34 -16.89 -9.65
C PHE A 217 -0.97 -15.95 -10.80
N ASP A 218 -1.23 -16.41 -12.01
CA ASP A 218 -1.08 -15.63 -13.24
C ASP A 218 -2.21 -15.98 -14.21
N ASP A 219 -2.91 -14.97 -14.71
CA ASP A 219 -4.03 -15.07 -15.68
C ASP A 219 -5.03 -16.21 -15.36
N GLY A 220 -5.51 -16.22 -14.12
CA GLY A 220 -6.52 -17.19 -13.65
C GLY A 220 -5.99 -18.61 -13.38
N LYS A 221 -4.68 -18.83 -13.44
CA LYS A 221 -4.02 -20.15 -13.27
C LYS A 221 -2.99 -20.11 -12.15
N ILE A 222 -2.65 -21.29 -11.64
CA ILE A 222 -1.49 -21.47 -10.76
C ILE A 222 -0.26 -21.62 -11.65
N ALA A 223 0.63 -20.62 -11.61
CA ALA A 223 1.88 -20.61 -12.35
C ALA A 223 3.00 -21.36 -11.63
N GLU A 224 3.12 -21.14 -10.30
CA GLU A 224 4.17 -21.75 -9.47
C GLU A 224 3.59 -22.19 -8.13
N ILE A 225 4.18 -23.25 -7.55
CA ILE A 225 3.88 -23.74 -6.20
C ILE A 225 5.19 -24.10 -5.52
N GLY A 226 5.41 -23.64 -4.31
CA GLY A 226 6.60 -23.99 -3.54
C GLY A 226 6.59 -23.42 -2.13
N THR A 227 7.64 -23.73 -1.38
CA THR A 227 7.95 -23.02 -0.14
C THR A 227 8.43 -21.60 -0.45
N PRO A 228 8.39 -20.65 0.50
CA PRO A 228 8.92 -19.31 0.29
C PRO A 228 10.37 -19.32 -0.26
N HIS A 229 11.24 -20.20 0.25
CA HIS A 229 12.61 -20.33 -0.24
C HIS A 229 12.69 -20.79 -1.70
N GLU A 230 11.84 -21.74 -2.12
CA GLU A 230 11.82 -22.22 -3.51
C GLU A 230 11.32 -21.13 -4.46
N ILE A 231 10.26 -20.40 -4.07
CA ILE A 231 9.64 -19.35 -4.89
C ILE A 231 10.59 -18.15 -5.04
N PHE A 232 11.17 -17.65 -3.94
CA PHE A 232 11.98 -16.42 -3.97
C PHE A 232 13.46 -16.67 -4.36
N LYS A 233 13.87 -17.90 -4.54
CA LYS A 233 15.25 -18.24 -4.97
C LYS A 233 15.64 -17.63 -6.33
N ASN A 234 14.67 -17.37 -7.19
CA ASN A 234 14.88 -16.80 -8.51
C ASN A 234 14.05 -15.51 -8.68
N PRO A 235 14.56 -14.32 -8.31
CA PRO A 235 13.87 -13.06 -8.46
C PRO A 235 13.41 -12.75 -9.90
N GLU A 236 14.20 -13.14 -10.92
CA GLU A 236 13.79 -12.92 -12.32
C GLU A 236 12.51 -13.68 -12.69
N LEU A 237 12.34 -14.91 -12.17
CA LEU A 237 11.12 -15.68 -12.43
C LEU A 237 9.90 -15.00 -11.81
N ILE A 238 10.04 -14.49 -10.59
CA ILE A 238 8.93 -13.85 -9.86
C ILE A 238 8.54 -12.54 -10.53
N ARG A 239 9.50 -11.77 -11.03
CA ARG A 239 9.23 -10.54 -11.80
C ARG A 239 8.42 -10.77 -13.07
N LYS A 240 8.53 -11.95 -13.72
CA LYS A 240 7.67 -12.29 -14.86
C LYS A 240 6.18 -12.34 -14.52
N TYR A 241 5.86 -12.57 -13.26
CA TYR A 241 4.49 -12.58 -12.75
C TYR A 241 4.08 -11.24 -12.13
N GLY A 242 4.86 -10.17 -12.38
CA GLY A 242 4.58 -8.83 -11.86
C GLY A 242 4.80 -8.68 -10.37
N LEU A 243 5.64 -9.52 -9.76
CA LEU A 243 5.95 -9.56 -8.33
C LEU A 243 7.40 -9.18 -8.06
N ASP A 244 7.68 -8.69 -6.85
CA ASP A 244 9.02 -8.43 -6.35
C ASP A 244 9.59 -9.64 -5.59
N ALA A 245 10.88 -9.57 -5.26
CA ALA A 245 11.51 -10.49 -4.33
C ALA A 245 11.73 -9.78 -2.96
N PRO A 246 11.73 -10.53 -1.83
CA PRO A 246 12.19 -9.98 -0.57
C PRO A 246 13.64 -9.49 -0.68
N PHE A 247 14.02 -8.53 0.18
CA PHE A 247 15.34 -7.87 0.13
C PHE A 247 16.51 -8.87 0.13
N ALA A 248 16.47 -9.94 0.93
CA ALA A 248 17.58 -10.89 1.05
C ALA A 248 17.83 -11.70 -0.24
N PRO A 249 16.82 -12.36 -0.85
CA PRO A 249 16.97 -12.98 -2.17
C PRO A 249 17.36 -11.98 -3.27
N GLU A 250 16.85 -10.77 -3.24
CA GLU A 250 17.20 -9.69 -4.17
C GLU A 250 18.69 -9.36 -4.08
N MET A 251 19.23 -9.18 -2.88
CA MET A 251 20.65 -8.93 -2.65
C MET A 251 21.53 -10.09 -3.14
N GLU A 252 21.14 -11.35 -2.88
CA GLU A 252 21.88 -12.52 -3.37
C GLU A 252 21.90 -12.56 -4.91
N TRP A 253 20.78 -12.21 -5.56
CA TRP A 253 20.70 -12.14 -7.01
C TRP A 253 21.54 -10.98 -7.56
N LEU A 254 21.46 -9.80 -6.97
CA LEU A 254 22.25 -8.62 -7.36
C LEU A 254 23.75 -8.89 -7.20
N LEU A 255 24.19 -9.56 -6.14
CA LEU A 255 25.61 -9.90 -5.92
C LEU A 255 26.15 -10.90 -6.96
N GLY A 256 25.31 -11.70 -7.61
CA GLY A 256 25.69 -12.61 -8.68
C GLY A 256 26.76 -13.62 -8.25
N ASP A 257 27.95 -13.59 -8.89
CA ASP A 257 29.07 -14.47 -8.56
C ASP A 257 29.68 -14.18 -7.16
N LYS A 258 29.39 -13.03 -6.58
CA LYS A 258 29.84 -12.60 -5.25
C LYS A 258 28.84 -12.91 -4.14
N LYS A 259 27.76 -13.63 -4.45
CA LYS A 259 26.75 -14.05 -3.46
C LYS A 259 27.38 -14.76 -2.27
N ILE A 260 26.86 -14.52 -1.08
CA ILE A 260 27.37 -15.10 0.16
C ILE A 260 26.76 -16.46 0.48
N GLY A 261 25.69 -16.85 -0.23
CA GLY A 261 25.00 -18.13 -0.06
C GLY A 261 24.21 -18.21 1.25
N CYS A 262 23.69 -17.09 1.74
CA CYS A 262 22.82 -17.08 2.90
C CYS A 262 21.41 -17.51 2.51
N ASP A 263 20.93 -18.58 3.12
CA ASP A 263 19.60 -19.14 2.86
C ASP A 263 18.55 -18.53 3.82
N SER A 264 18.53 -17.20 3.94
CA SER A 264 17.53 -16.48 4.73
C SER A 264 16.70 -15.54 3.87
N LEU A 265 15.40 -15.49 4.14
CA LEU A 265 14.47 -14.57 3.49
C LEU A 265 14.29 -13.27 4.31
N GLU A 266 14.62 -13.31 5.59
CA GLU A 266 14.47 -12.15 6.49
C GLU A 266 15.70 -11.24 6.41
N LEU A 267 15.45 -9.92 6.30
CA LEU A 267 16.47 -8.88 6.26
C LEU A 267 17.50 -9.01 7.38
N LYS A 268 17.03 -9.15 8.64
CA LYS A 268 17.92 -9.21 9.79
C LYS A 268 18.86 -10.42 9.75
N ALA A 269 18.31 -11.61 9.52
CA ALA A 269 19.11 -12.84 9.46
C ALA A 269 20.09 -12.82 8.28
N TYR A 270 19.69 -12.26 7.13
CA TYR A 270 20.58 -12.04 5.99
C TYR A 270 21.71 -11.07 6.34
N THR A 271 21.41 -9.98 7.01
CA THR A 271 22.41 -9.00 7.46
C THR A 271 23.43 -9.66 8.41
N ASP A 272 22.98 -10.50 9.34
CA ASP A 272 23.86 -11.25 10.24
C ASP A 272 24.80 -12.18 9.46
N CYS A 273 24.31 -12.86 8.42
CA CYS A 273 25.15 -13.64 7.50
C CYS A 273 26.20 -12.78 6.80
N MET A 274 25.79 -11.61 6.28
CA MET A 274 26.71 -10.68 5.63
C MET A 274 27.80 -10.18 6.58
N ILE A 275 27.44 -9.79 7.80
CA ILE A 275 28.38 -9.35 8.85
C ILE A 275 29.40 -10.46 9.13
N LYS A 276 28.97 -11.71 9.24
CA LYS A 276 29.86 -12.86 9.42
C LYS A 276 30.81 -12.98 8.24
N LYS A 277 30.31 -12.89 7.01
CA LYS A 277 31.11 -12.97 5.80
C LYS A 277 32.16 -11.87 5.71
N LEU A 278 31.80 -10.62 6.02
CA LEU A 278 32.74 -9.50 6.07
C LEU A 278 33.87 -9.74 7.08
N GLY A 279 33.57 -10.38 8.22
CA GLY A 279 34.57 -10.81 9.19
C GLY A 279 35.50 -11.91 8.67
N GLU A 280 34.97 -12.90 7.92
CA GLU A 280 35.75 -14.00 7.34
C GLU A 280 36.76 -13.53 6.30
N ILE A 281 36.40 -12.53 5.47
CA ILE A 281 37.32 -11.94 4.47
C ILE A 281 38.34 -10.97 5.08
N GLY A 282 38.31 -10.79 6.40
CA GLY A 282 39.31 -9.98 7.15
C GLY A 282 39.12 -8.48 7.00
N LEU A 283 37.90 -8.01 6.71
CA LEU A 283 37.60 -6.59 6.68
C LEU A 283 37.81 -6.00 8.08
N LYS A 284 38.61 -4.93 8.16
CA LYS A 284 38.92 -4.31 9.47
C LYS A 284 37.72 -3.54 9.97
N LYS A 285 37.35 -3.80 11.23
CA LYS A 285 36.39 -2.96 11.94
C LYS A 285 36.98 -1.56 12.18
N SER A 286 36.20 -0.52 11.97
CA SER A 286 36.55 0.86 12.30
C SER A 286 35.51 1.44 13.26
N GLU A 287 35.92 2.40 14.07
CA GLU A 287 34.94 3.17 14.85
C GLU A 287 34.11 3.99 13.86
N VAL A 288 32.87 3.57 13.66
CA VAL A 288 31.87 4.37 12.93
C VAL A 288 31.41 5.46 13.90
N LYS A 289 31.83 6.70 13.66
CA LYS A 289 31.25 7.83 14.38
C LYS A 289 29.87 8.08 13.80
N PRO A 290 28.79 8.08 14.61
CA PRO A 290 27.50 8.54 14.14
C PRO A 290 27.66 10.00 13.71
N VAL A 291 27.34 10.28 12.47
CA VAL A 291 27.26 11.65 11.95
C VAL A 291 25.90 12.19 12.41
N HIS A 292 25.90 12.82 13.58
CA HIS A 292 24.76 13.63 14.02
C HIS A 292 25.02 15.06 13.56
N ASP A 293 24.63 15.38 12.34
CA ASP A 293 24.43 16.77 11.96
C ASP A 293 23.03 17.18 12.43
N LYS A 294 22.98 18.24 13.21
CA LYS A 294 21.75 18.77 13.81
C LYS A 294 20.84 19.29 12.70
N ASP A 295 19.56 18.92 12.80
CA ASP A 295 18.36 19.58 12.29
C ASP A 295 18.59 20.72 11.27
N GLU A 296 18.84 20.42 10.00
CA GLU A 296 18.71 21.40 8.94
C GLU A 296 17.25 21.39 8.47
N ILE A 297 16.40 22.21 9.12
CA ILE A 297 15.22 22.71 8.45
C ILE A 297 15.73 23.68 7.39
N ILE A 298 15.55 23.35 6.12
CA ILE A 298 15.97 24.18 4.99
C ILE A 298 15.35 25.57 5.17
N ALA A 299 16.18 26.63 5.09
CA ALA A 299 15.70 28.00 5.23
C ALA A 299 14.61 28.30 4.20
N VAL A 300 13.54 28.98 4.63
CA VAL A 300 12.45 29.39 3.74
C VAL A 300 12.97 30.45 2.77
N ASP A 301 12.85 30.19 1.46
CA ASP A 301 13.15 31.15 0.40
C ASP A 301 11.84 31.64 -0.22
N ASP A 302 11.56 32.95 -0.12
CA ASP A 302 10.32 33.57 -0.62
C ASP A 302 10.20 33.54 -2.14
N SER A 303 11.26 33.20 -2.88
CA SER A 303 11.26 33.06 -4.34
C SER A 303 10.92 31.64 -4.83
N ASP A 304 10.79 30.67 -3.92
CA ASP A 304 10.48 29.28 -4.26
C ASP A 304 9.04 29.12 -4.81
N MET A 305 8.78 27.99 -5.49
CA MET A 305 7.49 27.70 -6.13
C MET A 305 6.36 27.60 -5.12
N ILE A 306 6.61 26.99 -3.95
CA ILE A 306 5.67 26.88 -2.84
C ILE A 306 6.37 27.43 -1.60
N VAL A 307 5.71 28.36 -0.92
CA VAL A 307 6.20 28.92 0.35
C VAL A 307 5.10 28.82 1.40
N VAL A 308 5.41 28.20 2.52
CA VAL A 308 4.49 28.01 3.65
C VAL A 308 5.07 28.70 4.87
N LYS A 309 4.29 29.58 5.50
CA LYS A 309 4.68 30.38 6.66
C LYS A 309 3.69 30.19 7.81
N ASN A 310 4.15 29.65 8.94
CA ASN A 310 3.39 29.48 10.18
C ASN A 310 2.02 28.80 9.95
N LEU A 311 1.95 27.85 9.01
CA LEU A 311 0.70 27.17 8.67
C LEU A 311 0.21 26.34 9.86
N SER A 312 -0.98 26.68 10.35
CA SER A 312 -1.73 25.91 11.34
C SER A 312 -3.16 25.66 10.86
N HIS A 313 -3.67 24.46 11.16
CA HIS A 313 -5.05 24.10 10.87
C HIS A 313 -5.68 23.33 12.01
N ILE A 314 -6.85 23.81 12.45
CA ILE A 314 -7.65 23.23 13.53
C ILE A 314 -9.01 22.83 12.94
N TYR A 315 -9.35 21.55 13.04
CA TYR A 315 -10.69 21.06 12.71
C TYR A 315 -11.66 21.38 13.85
N SER A 316 -12.88 21.80 13.51
CA SER A 316 -13.99 22.05 14.45
C SER A 316 -13.58 22.90 15.67
N PRO A 317 -12.95 24.09 15.45
CA PRO A 317 -12.44 24.91 16.56
C PRO A 317 -13.56 25.32 17.53
N GLY A 318 -13.28 25.29 18.83
CA GLY A 318 -14.22 25.65 19.89
C GLY A 318 -15.32 24.63 20.17
N THR A 319 -15.22 23.41 19.62
CA THR A 319 -16.17 22.32 19.86
C THR A 319 -15.50 21.17 20.64
N PRO A 320 -16.28 20.22 21.23
CA PRO A 320 -15.71 19.03 21.83
C PRO A 320 -14.91 18.12 20.86
N PHE A 321 -15.03 18.37 19.55
CA PHE A 321 -14.35 17.63 18.48
C PHE A 321 -13.16 18.41 17.90
N GLU A 322 -12.69 19.43 18.63
CA GLU A 322 -11.52 20.22 18.23
C GLU A 322 -10.29 19.32 18.10
N HIS A 323 -9.65 19.40 16.93
CA HIS A 323 -8.44 18.65 16.64
C HIS A 323 -7.43 19.51 15.87
N VAL A 324 -6.23 19.65 16.41
CA VAL A 324 -5.11 20.34 15.75
C VAL A 324 -4.47 19.38 14.76
N ALA A 325 -4.68 19.63 13.47
CA ALA A 325 -4.17 18.78 12.41
C ALA A 325 -2.79 19.23 11.88
N LEU A 326 -2.53 20.54 11.87
CA LEU A 326 -1.23 21.13 11.51
C LEU A 326 -0.91 22.25 12.49
N LYS A 327 0.38 22.40 12.83
CA LYS A 327 0.83 23.42 13.75
C LYS A 327 2.18 23.98 13.36
N ASP A 328 2.20 25.29 13.06
CA ASP A 328 3.40 26.09 12.80
C ASP A 328 4.35 25.50 11.75
N ILE A 329 3.80 25.04 10.61
CA ILE A 329 4.59 24.50 9.50
C ILE A 329 5.24 25.65 8.73
N ASN A 330 6.57 25.59 8.59
CA ASN A 330 7.38 26.55 7.87
C ASN A 330 8.30 25.82 6.90
N LEU A 331 8.14 26.00 5.59
CA LEU A 331 9.00 25.39 4.56
C LEU A 331 8.86 26.11 3.22
N SER A 332 9.82 25.88 2.34
CA SER A 332 9.68 26.25 0.92
C SER A 332 10.13 25.11 -0.01
N ILE A 333 9.46 25.00 -1.16
CA ILE A 333 9.70 23.97 -2.18
C ILE A 333 10.09 24.66 -3.48
N LYS A 334 11.23 24.27 -4.05
CA LYS A 334 11.73 24.83 -5.29
C LYS A 334 10.93 24.33 -6.49
N ARG A 335 10.93 25.11 -7.56
CA ARG A 335 10.38 24.66 -8.85
C ARG A 335 11.18 23.48 -9.38
N GLY A 336 10.48 22.43 -9.76
CA GLY A 336 11.06 21.19 -10.29
C GLY A 336 11.54 20.20 -9.23
N ASP A 337 11.47 20.52 -7.92
CA ASP A 337 11.78 19.54 -6.84
C ASP A 337 10.75 18.41 -6.84
N PHE A 338 11.21 17.19 -6.62
CA PHE A 338 10.39 16.02 -6.30
C PHE A 338 10.41 15.80 -4.77
N VAL A 339 9.31 16.18 -4.11
CA VAL A 339 9.23 16.16 -2.64
C VAL A 339 8.36 15.01 -2.16
N GLY A 340 8.97 14.08 -1.43
CA GLY A 340 8.26 13.03 -0.71
C GLY A 340 7.65 13.54 0.59
N VAL A 341 6.39 13.20 0.87
CA VAL A 341 5.72 13.52 2.13
C VAL A 341 5.41 12.23 2.88
N ILE A 342 6.06 12.02 4.02
CA ILE A 342 5.89 10.83 4.86
C ILE A 342 5.43 11.18 6.28
N GLY A 343 4.89 10.21 6.98
CA GLY A 343 4.38 10.34 8.35
C GLY A 343 3.37 9.23 8.65
N HIS A 344 3.14 8.94 9.92
CA HIS A 344 2.13 7.96 10.34
C HIS A 344 0.71 8.40 9.95
N THR A 345 -0.26 7.48 10.00
CA THR A 345 -1.67 7.79 9.78
C THR A 345 -2.14 8.83 10.82
N GLY A 346 -2.77 9.92 10.34
CA GLY A 346 -3.18 11.05 11.19
C GLY A 346 -2.08 12.08 11.51
N SER A 347 -0.89 11.98 10.90
CA SER A 347 0.18 12.98 11.09
C SER A 347 -0.07 14.34 10.43
N GLY A 348 -1.12 14.47 9.60
CA GLY A 348 -1.48 15.73 8.93
C GLY A 348 -1.14 15.80 7.43
N LYS A 349 -0.62 14.74 6.80
CA LYS A 349 -0.22 14.72 5.38
C LYS A 349 -1.31 15.19 4.43
N SER A 350 -2.48 14.53 4.44
CA SER A 350 -3.59 14.88 3.55
C SER A 350 -4.13 16.29 3.84
N THR A 351 -4.14 16.72 5.12
CA THR A 351 -4.49 18.09 5.48
C THR A 351 -3.50 19.08 4.87
N PHE A 352 -2.19 18.81 4.96
CA PHE A 352 -1.15 19.67 4.39
C PHE A 352 -1.32 19.85 2.88
N ILE A 353 -1.42 18.75 2.12
CA ILE A 353 -1.51 18.83 0.65
C ILE A 353 -2.81 19.49 0.17
N GLN A 354 -3.94 19.34 0.90
CA GLN A 354 -5.21 19.99 0.58
C GLN A 354 -5.17 21.52 0.74
N HIS A 355 -4.27 22.04 1.59
CA HIS A 355 -4.04 23.47 1.69
C HIS A 355 -3.31 24.02 0.45
N LEU A 356 -2.42 23.25 -0.16
CA LEU A 356 -1.67 23.69 -1.34
C LEU A 356 -2.53 23.84 -2.59
N ASN A 357 -3.65 23.09 -2.65
CA ASN A 357 -4.63 23.18 -3.76
C ASN A 357 -5.87 24.04 -3.38
N ALA A 358 -5.85 24.71 -2.23
CA ALA A 358 -6.97 25.48 -1.68
C ALA A 358 -8.30 24.70 -1.59
N LEU A 359 -8.22 23.39 -1.31
CA LEU A 359 -9.38 22.59 -0.84
C LEU A 359 -9.66 22.91 0.62
N MET A 360 -8.63 23.29 1.36
CA MET A 360 -8.69 23.82 2.71
C MET A 360 -7.96 25.16 2.80
N PHE A 361 -8.35 25.97 3.78
CA PHE A 361 -7.69 27.23 4.07
C PHE A 361 -7.11 27.21 5.48
N PRO A 362 -5.92 27.81 5.70
CA PRO A 362 -5.30 27.88 7.00
C PRO A 362 -6.21 28.49 8.07
N THR A 363 -6.14 27.95 9.31
CA THR A 363 -6.67 28.65 10.48
C THR A 363 -5.75 29.82 10.85
N GLU A 364 -4.43 29.60 10.75
CA GLU A 364 -3.37 30.60 10.94
C GLU A 364 -2.24 30.36 9.92
N GLY A 365 -1.51 31.43 9.63
CA GLY A 365 -0.39 31.39 8.69
C GLY A 365 -0.76 31.69 7.25
N GLU A 366 0.20 31.50 6.34
CA GLU A 366 0.09 31.91 4.95
C GLU A 366 0.75 30.88 4.02
N ILE A 367 0.16 30.71 2.83
CA ILE A 367 0.70 29.87 1.76
C ILE A 367 0.80 30.70 0.50
N PHE A 368 1.91 30.58 -0.20
CA PHE A 368 2.16 31.24 -1.47
C PHE A 368 2.50 30.19 -2.53
N ILE A 369 1.90 30.30 -3.69
CA ILE A 369 2.20 29.50 -4.88
C ILE A 369 2.69 30.46 -5.97
N ASP A 370 3.92 30.26 -6.44
CA ASP A 370 4.55 31.13 -7.44
C ASP A 370 4.44 32.63 -7.06
N GLY A 371 4.77 32.94 -5.79
CA GLY A 371 4.71 34.27 -5.21
C GLY A 371 3.31 34.83 -4.94
N LYS A 372 2.24 34.09 -5.27
CA LYS A 372 0.83 34.52 -5.03
C LYS A 372 0.28 33.88 -3.79
N LYS A 373 -0.19 34.70 -2.84
CA LYS A 373 -0.84 34.23 -1.61
C LYS A 373 -2.17 33.53 -1.90
N ILE A 374 -2.38 32.36 -1.30
CA ILE A 374 -3.66 31.64 -1.33
C ILE A 374 -4.65 32.37 -0.41
N THR A 375 -5.78 32.82 -0.96
CA THR A 375 -6.87 33.46 -0.22
C THR A 375 -8.22 32.95 -0.71
N LYS A 376 -9.28 33.13 0.09
CA LYS A 376 -10.64 32.70 -0.29
C LYS A 376 -11.22 33.49 -1.49
N ASP A 377 -10.72 34.70 -1.72
CA ASP A 377 -11.23 35.60 -2.77
C ASP A 377 -10.42 35.49 -4.08
N MET A 378 -9.40 34.63 -4.15
CA MET A 378 -8.62 34.45 -5.35
C MET A 378 -9.35 33.62 -6.41
N ASP A 379 -8.86 33.66 -7.66
CA ASP A 379 -9.31 32.75 -8.72
C ASP A 379 -8.83 31.32 -8.46
N LEU A 380 -9.72 30.52 -7.86
CA LEU A 380 -9.45 29.12 -7.51
C LEU A 380 -9.32 28.23 -8.76
N ILE A 381 -9.92 28.60 -9.89
CA ILE A 381 -9.80 27.83 -11.14
C ILE A 381 -8.37 27.92 -11.63
N SER A 382 -7.81 29.13 -11.72
CA SER A 382 -6.43 29.36 -12.11
C SER A 382 -5.44 28.70 -11.14
N LEU A 383 -5.69 28.73 -9.83
CA LEU A 383 -4.85 28.04 -8.85
C LEU A 383 -4.86 26.53 -9.06
N ARG A 384 -6.04 25.91 -9.20
CA ARG A 384 -6.20 24.45 -9.36
C ARG A 384 -5.74 23.96 -10.73
N GLN A 385 -5.70 24.81 -11.74
CA GLN A 385 -5.00 24.54 -12.97
C GLN A 385 -3.49 24.45 -12.72
N LYS A 386 -2.93 25.41 -11.97
CA LYS A 386 -1.49 25.45 -11.66
C LYS A 386 -1.07 24.33 -10.71
N VAL A 387 -1.90 23.99 -9.73
CA VAL A 387 -1.68 22.95 -8.72
C VAL A 387 -2.67 21.80 -8.93
N GLY A 388 -2.30 20.85 -9.78
CA GLY A 388 -3.08 19.65 -10.01
C GLY A 388 -2.96 18.68 -8.83
N MET A 389 -4.07 17.98 -8.49
CA MET A 389 -4.09 17.01 -7.40
C MET A 389 -4.77 15.72 -7.83
N VAL A 390 -4.12 14.60 -7.54
CA VAL A 390 -4.65 13.23 -7.68
C VAL A 390 -4.84 12.69 -6.27
N PHE A 391 -6.08 12.26 -5.95
CA PHE A 391 -6.43 11.74 -4.61
C PHE A 391 -6.04 10.27 -4.45
N GLN A 392 -6.07 9.78 -3.22
CA GLN A 392 -5.68 8.42 -2.81
C GLN A 392 -6.37 7.29 -3.58
N TYR A 393 -7.61 7.49 -3.99
CA TYR A 393 -8.37 6.57 -4.85
C TYR A 393 -8.77 7.29 -6.13
N PRO A 394 -7.85 7.43 -7.10
CA PRO A 394 -8.10 8.23 -8.31
C PRO A 394 -9.29 7.71 -9.12
N GLU A 395 -9.59 6.42 -9.01
CA GLU A 395 -10.76 5.80 -9.63
C GLU A 395 -12.11 6.38 -9.17
N HIS A 396 -12.17 6.98 -7.97
CA HIS A 396 -13.35 7.67 -7.48
C HIS A 396 -13.53 9.08 -8.10
N GLN A 397 -12.51 9.58 -8.80
CA GLN A 397 -12.58 10.84 -9.53
C GLN A 397 -13.21 10.68 -10.92
N LEU A 398 -13.31 9.44 -11.42
CA LEU A 398 -13.86 9.12 -12.74
C LEU A 398 -15.38 9.02 -12.67
N PHE A 399 -16.07 9.78 -13.50
CA PHE A 399 -17.53 9.88 -13.47
C PHE A 399 -18.19 9.97 -14.84
N GLU A 400 -17.42 10.19 -15.91
CA GLU A 400 -17.94 10.32 -17.25
C GLU A 400 -18.16 8.96 -17.94
N GLU A 401 -18.93 8.96 -19.02
CA GLU A 401 -19.27 7.76 -19.79
C GLU A 401 -18.08 7.17 -20.55
N THR A 402 -17.12 8.03 -20.95
CA THR A 402 -15.91 7.64 -21.68
C THR A 402 -14.68 8.28 -21.10
N CYS A 403 -13.52 7.61 -21.23
CA CYS A 403 -12.24 8.15 -20.78
C CYS A 403 -11.90 9.47 -21.45
N TYR A 404 -12.24 9.63 -22.75
CA TYR A 404 -12.07 10.91 -23.45
C TYR A 404 -12.82 12.04 -22.76
N LYS A 405 -14.11 11.82 -22.43
CA LYS A 405 -14.93 12.87 -21.78
C LYS A 405 -14.42 13.19 -20.39
N ASP A 406 -13.98 12.18 -19.66
CA ASP A 406 -13.44 12.35 -18.31
C ASP A 406 -12.17 13.20 -18.31
N ILE A 407 -11.19 12.88 -19.18
CA ILE A 407 -9.96 13.66 -19.32
C ILE A 407 -10.26 15.05 -19.89
N ALA A 408 -11.25 15.21 -20.78
CA ALA A 408 -11.67 16.49 -21.35
C ALA A 408 -12.29 17.45 -20.34
N PHE A 409 -12.79 16.95 -19.21
CA PHE A 409 -13.53 17.75 -18.23
C PHE A 409 -12.72 18.95 -17.72
N GLY A 410 -11.47 18.72 -17.31
CA GLY A 410 -10.57 19.78 -16.85
C GLY A 410 -10.31 20.86 -17.93
N PRO A 411 -9.77 20.50 -19.09
CA PRO A 411 -9.51 21.42 -20.22
C PRO A 411 -10.74 22.22 -20.66
N LYS A 412 -11.92 21.60 -20.73
CA LYS A 412 -13.17 22.29 -21.09
C LYS A 412 -13.58 23.32 -20.05
N ASN A 413 -13.45 23.02 -18.76
CA ASN A 413 -13.72 23.97 -17.68
C ASN A 413 -12.75 25.17 -17.68
N LEU A 414 -11.57 25.01 -18.24
CA LEU A 414 -10.63 26.10 -18.49
C LEU A 414 -10.98 26.95 -19.72
N GLY A 415 -12.04 26.59 -20.47
CA GLY A 415 -12.50 27.31 -21.65
C GLY A 415 -11.63 27.11 -22.90
N LEU A 416 -10.90 25.98 -22.97
CA LEU A 416 -10.09 25.66 -24.15
C LEU A 416 -10.96 25.27 -25.34
N THR A 417 -10.44 25.50 -26.55
CA THR A 417 -11.08 25.04 -27.78
C THR A 417 -11.07 23.50 -27.88
N ASP A 418 -11.96 22.94 -28.69
CA ASP A 418 -12.01 21.49 -28.89
C ASP A 418 -10.70 20.95 -29.46
N ASP A 419 -10.06 21.66 -30.38
CA ASP A 419 -8.75 21.25 -30.97
C ASP A 419 -7.62 21.23 -29.93
N GLU A 420 -7.55 22.26 -29.07
CA GLU A 420 -6.54 22.29 -28.00
C GLU A 420 -6.84 21.25 -26.93
N THR A 421 -8.12 21.01 -26.64
CA THR A 421 -8.58 19.97 -25.71
C THR A 421 -8.16 18.58 -26.22
N ASP A 422 -8.46 18.24 -27.49
CA ASP A 422 -8.07 16.95 -28.08
C ASP A 422 -6.55 16.75 -28.05
N LYS A 423 -5.79 17.80 -28.41
CA LYS A 423 -4.33 17.76 -28.37
C LYS A 423 -3.82 17.45 -26.96
N ARG A 424 -4.32 18.14 -25.93
CA ARG A 424 -3.88 17.93 -24.54
C ARG A 424 -4.26 16.55 -24.01
N ILE A 425 -5.44 16.03 -24.40
CA ILE A 425 -5.85 14.67 -24.04
C ILE A 425 -4.87 13.66 -24.62
N ARG A 426 -4.54 13.76 -25.93
CA ARG A 426 -3.57 12.84 -26.55
C ARG A 426 -2.22 12.89 -25.87
N GLU A 427 -1.68 14.11 -25.66
CA GLU A 427 -0.39 14.30 -24.97
C GLU A 427 -0.41 13.69 -23.55
N SER A 428 -1.50 13.87 -22.79
CA SER A 428 -1.60 13.35 -21.41
C SER A 428 -1.81 11.85 -21.35
N VAL A 429 -2.60 11.25 -22.26
CA VAL A 429 -2.81 9.81 -22.35
C VAL A 429 -1.53 9.08 -22.74
N GLU A 430 -0.78 9.60 -23.72
CA GLU A 430 0.53 9.07 -24.11
C GLU A 430 1.55 9.18 -22.97
N ALA A 431 1.52 10.29 -22.21
CA ALA A 431 2.45 10.51 -21.10
C ALA A 431 2.30 9.48 -19.97
N VAL A 432 1.08 8.98 -19.73
CA VAL A 432 0.79 7.92 -18.76
C VAL A 432 0.80 6.51 -19.37
N GLY A 433 1.47 6.32 -20.51
CA GLY A 433 1.67 5.00 -21.12
C GLY A 433 0.40 4.31 -21.65
N LEU A 434 -0.68 5.06 -21.92
CA LEU A 434 -1.92 4.52 -22.50
C LEU A 434 -2.00 4.77 -24.00
N ASP A 435 -2.58 3.82 -24.74
CA ASP A 435 -2.91 4.00 -26.16
C ASP A 435 -4.22 4.79 -26.27
N PHE A 436 -4.12 5.99 -26.90
CA PHE A 436 -5.25 6.90 -27.05
C PHE A 436 -6.41 6.30 -27.86
N GLU A 437 -6.11 5.65 -28.97
CA GLU A 437 -7.16 5.08 -29.84
C GLU A 437 -7.88 3.90 -29.17
N TRP A 438 -7.17 3.18 -28.30
CA TRP A 438 -7.75 2.09 -27.53
C TRP A 438 -8.63 2.58 -26.38
N ILE A 439 -8.22 3.69 -25.68
CA ILE A 439 -8.85 4.10 -24.42
C ILE A 439 -10.01 5.09 -24.61
N LYS A 440 -9.97 5.96 -25.63
CA LYS A 440 -10.82 7.15 -25.77
C LYS A 440 -12.31 6.89 -25.64
N ASP A 441 -12.81 5.81 -26.28
CA ASP A 441 -14.24 5.47 -26.34
C ASP A 441 -14.66 4.46 -25.26
N ARG A 442 -13.71 3.97 -24.43
CA ARG A 442 -14.01 3.02 -23.36
C ARG A 442 -14.58 3.73 -22.15
N SER A 443 -15.47 3.01 -21.44
CA SER A 443 -15.95 3.46 -20.13
C SER A 443 -14.81 3.34 -19.11
N PRO A 444 -14.54 4.37 -18.28
CA PRO A 444 -13.59 4.26 -17.19
C PRO A 444 -13.90 3.10 -16.24
N PHE A 445 -15.19 2.75 -16.10
CA PHE A 445 -15.63 1.70 -15.18
C PHE A 445 -15.27 0.27 -15.62
N ASP A 446 -14.96 0.07 -16.91
CA ASP A 446 -14.53 -1.22 -17.46
C ASP A 446 -13.03 -1.45 -17.41
N LEU A 447 -12.26 -0.46 -16.94
CA LEU A 447 -10.81 -0.52 -16.87
C LEU A 447 -10.32 -1.25 -15.62
N SER A 448 -9.11 -1.81 -15.69
CA SER A 448 -8.40 -2.28 -14.50
C SER A 448 -8.08 -1.11 -13.54
N GLY A 449 -7.81 -1.41 -12.27
CA GLY A 449 -7.45 -0.39 -11.27
C GLY A 449 -6.27 0.50 -11.70
N GLY A 450 -5.21 -0.11 -12.23
CA GLY A 450 -4.05 0.62 -12.76
C GLY A 450 -4.40 1.51 -13.95
N GLN A 451 -5.23 1.01 -14.89
CA GLN A 451 -5.69 1.80 -16.03
C GLN A 451 -6.58 2.98 -15.60
N LYS A 452 -7.51 2.77 -14.67
CA LYS A 452 -8.33 3.84 -14.07
C LYS A 452 -7.46 4.94 -13.49
N ARG A 453 -6.42 4.55 -12.75
CA ARG A 453 -5.47 5.47 -12.13
C ARG A 453 -4.71 6.29 -13.14
N ARG A 454 -4.22 5.66 -14.21
CA ARG A 454 -3.56 6.35 -15.33
C ARG A 454 -4.49 7.35 -16.02
N VAL A 455 -5.76 6.99 -16.24
CA VAL A 455 -6.77 7.91 -16.80
C VAL A 455 -7.01 9.11 -15.88
N ALA A 456 -7.10 8.91 -14.56
CA ALA A 456 -7.27 10.01 -13.62
C ALA A 456 -6.03 10.93 -13.56
N ILE A 457 -4.82 10.37 -13.59
CA ILE A 457 -3.57 11.15 -13.68
C ILE A 457 -3.55 11.93 -15.01
N ALA A 458 -3.92 11.31 -16.14
CA ALA A 458 -4.00 11.97 -17.44
C ALA A 458 -4.99 13.15 -17.42
N GLY A 459 -6.13 13.02 -16.73
CA GLY A 459 -7.12 14.10 -16.55
C GLY A 459 -6.53 15.33 -15.85
N VAL A 460 -5.68 15.11 -14.84
CA VAL A 460 -4.98 16.20 -14.15
C VAL A 460 -3.87 16.80 -15.04
N LEU A 461 -3.07 15.97 -15.71
CA LEU A 461 -2.00 16.42 -16.61
C LEU A 461 -2.52 17.20 -17.82
N ALA A 462 -3.72 16.89 -18.33
CA ALA A 462 -4.34 17.61 -19.43
C ALA A 462 -4.59 19.09 -19.14
N MET A 463 -4.66 19.47 -17.86
CA MET A 463 -4.72 20.87 -17.44
C MET A 463 -3.38 21.59 -17.52
N LYS A 464 -2.26 20.87 -17.74
CA LYS A 464 -0.86 21.36 -17.75
C LYS A 464 -0.50 22.08 -16.44
N PRO A 465 -0.52 21.37 -15.30
CA PRO A 465 -0.13 21.95 -14.02
C PRO A 465 1.37 22.26 -13.96
N GLU A 466 1.77 23.17 -13.05
CA GLU A 466 3.17 23.42 -12.70
C GLU A 466 3.58 22.68 -11.42
N VAL A 467 2.58 22.34 -10.58
CA VAL A 467 2.74 21.50 -9.39
C VAL A 467 1.78 20.31 -9.50
N LEU A 468 2.27 19.11 -9.31
CA LEU A 468 1.49 17.87 -9.29
C LEU A 468 1.54 17.27 -7.89
N ILE A 469 0.39 17.20 -7.25
CA ILE A 469 0.23 16.54 -5.94
C ILE A 469 -0.36 15.16 -6.17
N LEU A 470 0.26 14.15 -5.58
CA LEU A 470 -0.13 12.76 -5.69
C LEU A 470 -0.29 12.21 -4.26
N ASP A 471 -1.52 11.91 -3.87
CA ASP A 471 -1.83 11.34 -2.54
C ASP A 471 -1.93 9.82 -2.66
N GLU A 472 -0.89 9.11 -2.25
CA GLU A 472 -0.76 7.64 -2.30
C GLU A 472 -1.13 7.04 -3.68
N PRO A 473 -0.52 7.50 -4.78
CA PRO A 473 -0.93 7.11 -6.12
C PRO A 473 -0.65 5.64 -6.46
N THR A 474 0.11 4.93 -5.65
CA THR A 474 0.48 3.52 -5.84
C THR A 474 -0.23 2.58 -4.86
N ALA A 475 -1.06 3.09 -3.94
CA ALA A 475 -1.76 2.27 -2.94
C ALA A 475 -2.63 1.18 -3.61
N GLY A 476 -2.48 -0.09 -3.19
CA GLY A 476 -3.25 -1.22 -3.70
C GLY A 476 -2.87 -1.67 -5.12
N LEU A 477 -1.75 -1.19 -5.67
CA LEU A 477 -1.17 -1.75 -6.90
C LEU A 477 -0.25 -2.92 -6.56
N ASP A 478 -0.11 -3.83 -7.53
CA ASP A 478 0.96 -4.82 -7.49
C ASP A 478 2.33 -4.15 -7.74
N PRO A 479 3.45 -4.82 -7.43
CA PRO A 479 4.78 -4.24 -7.55
C PRO A 479 5.08 -3.69 -8.95
N MET A 480 4.75 -4.44 -10.01
CA MET A 480 4.98 -4.01 -11.39
C MET A 480 4.19 -2.74 -11.74
N GLY A 481 2.88 -2.73 -11.41
CA GLY A 481 2.02 -1.56 -11.67
C GLY A 481 2.44 -0.33 -10.86
N ARG A 482 2.99 -0.54 -9.64
CA ARG A 482 3.59 0.51 -8.81
C ARG A 482 4.81 1.12 -9.50
N ASP A 483 5.77 0.28 -9.88
CA ASP A 483 7.04 0.72 -10.49
C ASP A 483 6.79 1.44 -11.82
N GLU A 484 5.90 0.92 -12.67
CA GLU A 484 5.50 1.58 -13.92
C GLU A 484 4.94 3.00 -13.68
N ILE A 485 4.04 3.18 -12.71
CA ILE A 485 3.47 4.50 -12.40
C ILE A 485 4.53 5.45 -11.84
N ILE A 486 5.44 4.97 -10.99
CA ILE A 486 6.53 5.77 -10.44
C ILE A 486 7.45 6.26 -11.57
N ASP A 487 7.87 5.37 -12.46
CA ASP A 487 8.74 5.70 -13.59
C ASP A 487 8.07 6.69 -14.58
N GLU A 488 6.76 6.50 -14.84
CA GLU A 488 5.96 7.43 -15.66
C GLU A 488 5.93 8.83 -15.02
N ILE A 489 5.60 8.92 -13.72
CA ILE A 489 5.55 10.20 -13.00
C ILE A 489 6.92 10.89 -13.01
N LYS A 490 8.00 10.15 -12.75
CA LYS A 490 9.37 10.67 -12.78
C LYS A 490 9.73 11.22 -14.18
N THR A 491 9.45 10.43 -15.22
CA THR A 491 9.68 10.82 -16.61
C THR A 491 8.90 12.10 -17.00
N ILE A 492 7.65 12.22 -16.56
CA ILE A 492 6.81 13.39 -16.81
C ILE A 492 7.37 14.60 -16.06
N ALA A 493 7.72 14.42 -14.78
CA ALA A 493 8.28 15.48 -13.94
C ALA A 493 9.55 16.08 -14.55
N GLU A 494 10.48 15.23 -14.97
CA GLU A 494 11.73 15.65 -15.61
C GLU A 494 11.49 16.37 -16.97
N LYS A 495 10.65 15.80 -17.84
CA LYS A 495 10.38 16.38 -19.18
C LYS A 495 9.67 17.71 -19.12
N GLN A 496 8.76 17.89 -18.15
CA GLN A 496 7.92 19.09 -18.04
C GLN A 496 8.41 20.07 -16.96
N ASN A 497 9.50 19.75 -16.25
CA ASN A 497 10.00 20.50 -15.09
C ASN A 497 8.91 20.75 -14.05
N LEU A 498 8.12 19.70 -13.74
CA LEU A 498 7.06 19.76 -12.75
C LEU A 498 7.62 19.71 -11.33
N THR A 499 7.05 20.53 -10.46
CA THR A 499 7.22 20.32 -9.01
C THR A 499 6.28 19.22 -8.58
N VAL A 500 6.79 18.12 -8.00
CA VAL A 500 5.98 16.99 -7.57
C VAL A 500 5.93 16.91 -6.05
N ILE A 501 4.74 16.70 -5.50
CA ILE A 501 4.53 16.38 -4.10
C ILE A 501 3.91 14.99 -4.03
N TYR A 502 4.69 14.03 -3.55
CA TYR A 502 4.36 12.61 -3.55
C TYR A 502 4.17 12.12 -2.13
N VAL A 503 2.91 11.85 -1.75
CA VAL A 503 2.58 11.26 -0.45
C VAL A 503 2.60 9.75 -0.56
N THR A 504 3.34 9.07 0.31
CA THR A 504 3.39 7.59 0.34
C THR A 504 3.72 7.07 1.74
N HIS A 505 3.38 5.79 1.95
CA HIS A 505 3.83 4.99 3.09
C HIS A 505 5.00 4.06 2.75
N SER A 506 5.42 4.00 1.48
CA SER A 506 6.57 3.21 1.03
C SER A 506 7.86 4.00 1.19
N MET A 507 8.71 3.56 2.10
CA MET A 507 10.01 4.20 2.33
C MET A 507 11.00 3.89 1.21
N ASP A 508 10.93 2.70 0.62
CA ASP A 508 11.78 2.30 -0.51
C ASP A 508 11.46 3.16 -1.75
N ASP A 509 10.17 3.38 -2.07
CA ASP A 509 9.77 4.23 -3.19
C ASP A 509 10.31 5.64 -3.04
N ILE A 510 10.09 6.24 -1.85
CA ILE A 510 10.48 7.62 -1.62
C ILE A 510 12.01 7.81 -1.61
N ALA A 511 12.73 6.83 -1.11
CA ALA A 511 14.20 6.82 -1.11
C ALA A 511 14.77 6.82 -2.54
N ALA A 512 14.09 6.15 -3.47
CA ALA A 512 14.54 6.01 -4.86
C ALA A 512 14.24 7.23 -5.74
N ILE A 513 13.23 8.06 -5.39
CA ILE A 513 12.73 9.08 -6.32
C ILE A 513 12.78 10.52 -5.80
N ALA A 514 12.76 10.73 -4.48
CA ALA A 514 12.63 12.06 -3.91
C ALA A 514 13.96 12.82 -3.85
N ASP A 515 13.94 14.09 -4.25
CA ASP A 515 15.05 15.03 -4.00
C ASP A 515 15.09 15.43 -2.53
N LYS A 516 13.91 15.58 -1.92
CA LYS A 516 13.73 15.93 -0.51
C LYS A 516 12.58 15.16 0.11
N ILE A 517 12.67 14.93 1.41
CA ILE A 517 11.62 14.30 2.19
C ILE A 517 11.11 15.27 3.26
N LEU A 518 9.80 15.43 3.31
CA LEU A 518 9.06 16.13 4.34
C LEU A 518 8.46 15.11 5.30
N VAL A 519 8.86 15.14 6.56
CA VAL A 519 8.35 14.25 7.61
C VAL A 519 7.40 15.01 8.51
N LEU A 520 6.13 14.57 8.57
CA LEU A 520 5.13 15.09 9.48
C LEU A 520 4.90 14.13 10.65
N ASP A 521 4.89 14.69 11.86
CA ASP A 521 4.58 13.98 13.09
C ASP A 521 3.62 14.79 13.96
N HIS A 522 2.42 14.24 14.24
CA HIS A 522 1.35 14.91 15.01
C HIS A 522 1.11 16.37 14.62
N GLY A 523 1.06 16.65 13.32
CA GLY A 523 0.81 17.98 12.77
C GLY A 523 2.02 18.92 12.74
N HIS A 524 3.18 18.48 13.19
CA HIS A 524 4.42 19.25 13.18
C HIS A 524 5.35 18.80 12.05
N LEU A 525 6.09 19.76 11.48
CA LEU A 525 7.22 19.47 10.60
C LEU A 525 8.39 18.95 11.44
N LYS A 526 8.74 17.67 11.28
CA LYS A 526 9.84 17.02 11.99
C LYS A 526 11.15 17.17 11.23
N TYR A 527 11.14 16.83 9.93
CA TYR A 527 12.28 16.94 9.02
C TYR A 527 11.84 17.48 7.67
N TYR A 528 12.71 18.24 7.03
CA TYR A 528 12.62 18.59 5.61
C TYR A 528 14.04 18.68 5.06
N SER A 529 14.51 17.59 4.43
CA SER A 529 15.89 17.47 3.95
C SER A 529 16.02 16.40 2.85
N GLU A 530 17.24 16.21 2.36
CA GLU A 530 17.57 15.13 1.43
C GLU A 530 17.32 13.74 2.05
N PRO A 531 16.95 12.71 1.26
CA PRO A 531 16.62 11.36 1.76
C PRO A 531 17.68 10.77 2.68
N LEU A 532 18.95 10.85 2.29
CA LEU A 532 20.05 10.31 3.10
C LEU A 532 20.09 10.91 4.50
N LYS A 533 19.91 12.23 4.64
CA LYS A 533 19.93 12.92 5.93
C LYS A 533 18.70 12.57 6.79
N VAL A 534 17.52 12.42 6.16
CA VAL A 534 16.31 12.03 6.88
C VAL A 534 16.46 10.62 7.45
N PHE A 535 16.90 9.66 6.63
CA PHE A 535 17.02 8.26 7.05
C PHE A 535 18.23 7.96 7.96
N GLU A 536 19.14 8.92 8.18
CA GLU A 536 20.14 8.84 9.26
C GLU A 536 19.52 8.85 10.66
N ASN A 537 18.31 9.40 10.81
CA ASN A 537 17.62 9.54 12.09
C ASN A 537 16.74 8.31 12.42
N GLU A 538 17.27 7.09 12.23
CA GLU A 538 16.57 5.81 12.40
C GLU A 538 15.75 5.73 13.69
N ASP A 539 16.39 5.95 14.85
CA ASP A 539 15.73 5.84 16.17
C ASP A 539 14.52 6.78 16.31
N GLU A 540 14.57 7.96 15.70
CA GLU A 540 13.48 8.92 15.77
C GLU A 540 12.36 8.58 14.79
N LEU A 541 12.70 8.13 13.57
CA LEU A 541 11.71 7.70 12.58
C LEU A 541 10.92 6.48 13.08
N VAL A 542 11.62 5.50 13.65
CA VAL A 542 10.96 4.31 14.24
C VAL A 542 10.08 4.69 15.43
N LYS A 543 10.48 5.62 16.29
CA LYS A 543 9.66 6.10 17.43
C LYS A 543 8.35 6.76 16.98
N ILE A 544 8.33 7.42 15.82
CA ILE A 544 7.13 8.03 15.27
C ILE A 544 6.33 7.07 14.35
N GLY A 545 6.68 5.78 14.35
CA GLY A 545 5.94 4.73 13.63
C GLY A 545 6.24 4.67 12.13
N LEU A 546 7.38 5.16 11.69
CA LEU A 546 7.87 5.02 10.32
C LEU A 546 8.90 3.91 10.23
N ASP A 547 8.92 3.21 9.11
CA ASP A 547 9.97 2.27 8.75
C ASP A 547 11.14 2.99 8.07
N LEU A 548 12.22 2.24 7.82
CA LEU A 548 13.32 2.66 6.97
C LEU A 548 13.30 1.88 5.66
N PRO A 549 13.88 2.43 4.58
CA PRO A 549 14.19 1.61 3.41
C PRO A 549 15.02 0.38 3.81
N ASN A 550 14.72 -0.76 3.17
CA ASN A 550 15.41 -2.02 3.49
C ASN A 550 16.94 -1.91 3.34
N ALA A 551 17.41 -1.21 2.31
CA ALA A 551 18.84 -0.98 2.08
C ALA A 551 19.48 -0.13 3.17
N VAL A 552 18.77 0.88 3.69
CA VAL A 552 19.24 1.73 4.81
C VAL A 552 19.32 0.91 6.09
N SER A 553 18.29 0.12 6.41
CA SER A 553 18.28 -0.78 7.58
C SER A 553 19.42 -1.80 7.52
N PHE A 554 19.65 -2.40 6.36
CA PHE A 554 20.77 -3.31 6.10
C PHE A 554 22.12 -2.64 6.34
N ARG A 555 22.32 -1.47 5.74
CA ARG A 555 23.55 -0.67 5.90
C ARG A 555 23.80 -0.30 7.36
N ASN A 556 22.76 0.16 8.06
CA ASN A 556 22.88 0.59 9.45
C ASN A 556 23.27 -0.57 10.37
N GLN A 557 22.72 -1.76 10.19
CA GLN A 557 23.10 -2.94 10.95
C GLN A 557 24.56 -3.36 10.69
N ILE A 558 25.03 -3.29 9.44
CA ILE A 558 26.45 -3.52 9.08
C ILE A 558 27.34 -2.48 9.76
N ALA A 559 26.99 -1.20 9.69
CA ALA A 559 27.74 -0.11 10.31
C ALA A 559 27.80 -0.25 11.85
N ASN A 560 26.67 -0.57 12.50
CA ASN A 560 26.58 -0.80 13.94
C ASN A 560 27.44 -2.01 14.38
N SER A 561 27.72 -2.94 13.47
CA SER A 561 28.64 -4.06 13.72
C SER A 561 30.12 -3.70 13.54
N GLY A 562 30.41 -2.44 13.20
CA GLY A 562 31.75 -1.88 13.08
C GLY A 562 32.37 -1.97 11.69
N TYR A 563 31.61 -2.33 10.65
CA TYR A 563 32.10 -2.33 9.28
C TYR A 563 31.70 -1.03 8.56
N GLN A 564 32.67 -0.41 7.86
CA GLN A 564 32.35 0.77 7.05
C GLN A 564 31.55 0.36 5.81
N MET A 565 30.42 1.01 5.62
CA MET A 565 29.62 0.94 4.42
C MET A 565 29.13 2.37 4.11
N PRO A 566 29.22 2.85 2.86
CA PRO A 566 28.68 4.15 2.50
C PRO A 566 27.17 4.20 2.76
N GLN A 567 26.62 5.40 2.79
CA GLN A 567 25.19 5.59 2.78
C GLN A 567 24.64 5.07 1.46
N VAL A 568 23.55 4.32 1.53
CA VAL A 568 22.85 3.74 0.39
C VAL A 568 21.35 3.90 0.60
N LEU A 569 20.62 4.08 -0.46
CA LEU A 569 19.16 4.21 -0.47
C LEU A 569 18.48 3.00 -1.10
N THR A 570 19.16 2.29 -1.99
CA THR A 570 18.60 1.15 -2.73
C THR A 570 19.43 -0.13 -2.58
N ALA A 571 18.83 -1.27 -2.91
CA ALA A 571 19.49 -2.57 -2.89
C ALA A 571 20.64 -2.64 -3.92
N GLU A 572 20.47 -2.01 -5.09
CA GLU A 572 21.47 -1.93 -6.14
C GLU A 572 22.72 -1.19 -5.66
N GLU A 573 22.57 -0.03 -5.01
CA GLU A 573 23.68 0.72 -4.44
C GLU A 573 24.43 -0.09 -3.39
N ALA A 574 23.69 -0.81 -2.53
CA ALA A 574 24.26 -1.70 -1.52
C ALA A 574 25.05 -2.84 -2.16
N ALA A 575 24.47 -3.49 -3.16
CA ALA A 575 25.10 -4.61 -3.88
C ALA A 575 26.34 -4.17 -4.66
N ASP A 576 26.30 -3.03 -5.33
CA ASP A 576 27.43 -2.50 -6.10
C ASP A 576 28.63 -2.18 -5.20
N TYR A 577 28.40 -1.59 -4.04
CA TYR A 577 29.46 -1.43 -3.04
C TYR A 577 30.02 -2.77 -2.59
N LEU A 578 29.17 -3.72 -2.22
CA LEU A 578 29.60 -5.03 -1.70
C LEU A 578 30.33 -5.86 -2.74
N LYS A 579 29.99 -5.78 -4.03
CA LYS A 579 30.76 -6.42 -5.12
C LYS A 579 32.22 -5.98 -5.15
N GLY A 580 32.49 -4.73 -4.77
CA GLY A 580 33.85 -4.19 -4.66
C GLY A 580 34.61 -4.67 -3.43
N VAL A 581 33.92 -5.13 -2.41
CA VAL A 581 34.49 -5.56 -1.12
C VAL A 581 34.63 -7.08 -1.01
N LEU A 582 33.64 -7.85 -1.50
CA LEU A 582 33.62 -9.31 -1.56
C LEU A 582 34.47 -9.83 -2.73
#